data_688e1edfef1ee511e610da19addf7a7c
#
_entry.id   688e1edfef1ee511e610da19addf7a7c
#
_cell.length_a   1.000
_cell.length_b   1.000
_cell.length_c   1.000
_cell.angle_alpha   90.00
_cell.angle_beta   90.00
_cell.angle_gamma   90.00
#
_symmetry.space_group_name_H-M   'P 1'
#
loop_
_entity.id
_entity.type
_entity.pdbx_description
1 polymer ?
#
loop_
_entity_poly.entity_id
_entity_poly.type
_entity_poly.pdbx_seq_one_letter_code
_entity_poly.pdbx_strand_id
1 'polypeptide(L)'
;MRKPRLPPLGALRAFHAVAGCRSFKLAAEALGVSATAVSHQIKLLESVLACRVCERSAQGVSLTETGEILYAGTQRAFTALEQSVAQITRAQQPPALTVTTTSNFLTHWLVPRLADFKAEFPAIDLRLHTSVERVDLSQRTVDVAIRYRETPESDLHCTLLHEDRFIVVASPALALARIEDLQRVTLFHVAHRQVPADSPTWENWRRRYGPEGLNVEAGLTFSDETHALQAAVAGQGVVIASRLLARDLLQRGVLAAPFEMALPGANYYLMTTEETAQRPDIIALREWLLRQMAAG
;
A
#
# COMPACT_ATOMS: atom_id res chain seq x y z
N MET A 1 32.98 1.47 31.15
CA MET A 1 32.04 0.40 30.74
C MET A 1 32.55 -0.25 29.47
N ARG A 2 32.78 -1.56 29.45
CA ARG A 2 33.10 -2.31 28.20
C ARG A 2 31.89 -2.25 27.30
N LYS A 3 32.05 -1.82 26.03
CA LYS A 3 30.97 -1.90 25.01
C LYS A 3 30.53 -3.38 24.91
N PRO A 4 29.22 -3.67 24.93
CA PRO A 4 28.75 -5.04 24.73
C PRO A 4 29.26 -5.55 23.39
N ARG A 5 29.88 -6.73 23.42
CA ARG A 5 30.43 -7.35 22.20
C ARG A 5 29.30 -7.92 21.39
N LEU A 6 29.13 -7.47 20.16
CA LEU A 6 28.09 -7.98 19.27
C LEU A 6 28.33 -9.49 19.01
N PRO A 7 27.29 -10.33 19.08
CA PRO A 7 27.37 -11.71 18.63
C PRO A 7 27.77 -11.80 17.14
N PRO A 8 28.29 -12.96 16.69
CA PRO A 8 28.62 -13.15 15.28
C PRO A 8 27.42 -12.87 14.36
N LEU A 9 27.63 -12.14 13.26
CA LEU A 9 26.55 -11.72 12.36
C LEU A 9 25.80 -12.93 11.77
N GLY A 10 26.50 -14.05 11.50
CA GLY A 10 25.88 -15.28 11.04
C GLY A 10 24.90 -15.88 12.05
N ALA A 11 25.21 -15.76 13.35
CA ALA A 11 24.34 -16.22 14.42
C ALA A 11 23.09 -15.33 14.56
N LEU A 12 23.25 -14.00 14.44
CA LEU A 12 22.14 -13.06 14.42
C LEU A 12 21.23 -13.27 13.18
N ARG A 13 21.82 -13.56 12.01
CA ARG A 13 21.07 -13.84 10.77
C ARG A 13 20.28 -15.14 10.90
N ALA A 14 20.88 -16.20 11.45
CA ALA A 14 20.20 -17.47 11.69
C ALA A 14 19.03 -17.29 12.67
N PHE A 15 19.24 -16.53 13.75
CA PHE A 15 18.18 -16.21 14.70
C PHE A 15 17.04 -15.42 14.05
N HIS A 16 17.35 -14.37 13.30
CA HIS A 16 16.35 -13.57 12.60
C HIS A 16 15.46 -14.44 11.68
N ALA A 17 16.05 -15.34 10.90
CA ALA A 17 15.32 -16.27 10.06
C ALA A 17 14.44 -17.24 10.86
N VAL A 18 14.95 -17.81 11.97
CA VAL A 18 14.17 -18.71 12.86
C VAL A 18 13.00 -17.96 13.49
N ALA A 19 13.24 -16.73 13.95
CA ALA A 19 12.23 -15.89 14.57
C ALA A 19 11.09 -15.55 13.59
N GLY A 20 11.41 -15.19 12.35
CA GLY A 20 10.44 -14.89 11.32
C GLY A 20 9.63 -16.10 10.84
N CYS A 21 10.33 -17.23 10.59
CA CYS A 21 9.69 -18.46 10.11
C CYS A 21 9.01 -19.28 11.20
N ARG A 22 9.29 -19.03 12.48
CA ARG A 22 8.87 -19.85 13.64
C ARG A 22 9.22 -21.35 13.48
N SER A 23 10.23 -21.66 12.65
CA SER A 23 10.64 -23.02 12.26
C SER A 23 12.11 -23.07 11.89
N PHE A 24 12.87 -24.01 12.50
CA PHE A 24 14.27 -24.25 12.12
C PHE A 24 14.43 -24.79 10.71
N LYS A 25 13.47 -25.61 10.24
CA LYS A 25 13.48 -26.18 8.90
C LYS A 25 13.27 -25.10 7.84
N LEU A 26 12.22 -24.30 7.98
CA LEU A 26 11.92 -23.20 7.04
C LEU A 26 13.02 -22.14 7.04
N ALA A 27 13.59 -21.81 8.21
CA ALA A 27 14.72 -20.90 8.30
C ALA A 27 15.97 -21.44 7.58
N ALA A 28 16.23 -22.73 7.68
CA ALA A 28 17.35 -23.38 6.98
C ALA A 28 17.16 -23.34 5.45
N GLU A 29 15.95 -23.62 4.97
CA GLU A 29 15.58 -23.50 3.56
C GLU A 29 15.75 -22.04 3.06
N ALA A 30 15.24 -21.05 3.80
CA ALA A 30 15.37 -19.63 3.46
C ALA A 30 16.84 -19.15 3.41
N LEU A 31 17.72 -19.73 4.26
CA LEU A 31 19.13 -19.37 4.31
C LEU A 31 20.04 -20.21 3.38
N GLY A 32 19.51 -21.24 2.74
CA GLY A 32 20.25 -22.16 1.88
C GLY A 32 21.28 -23.01 2.66
N VAL A 33 20.98 -23.39 3.94
CA VAL A 33 21.86 -24.16 4.80
C VAL A 33 21.13 -25.36 5.44
N SER A 34 21.85 -26.21 6.15
CA SER A 34 21.21 -27.32 6.89
C SER A 34 20.55 -26.85 8.20
N ALA A 35 19.48 -27.52 8.63
CA ALA A 35 18.83 -27.25 9.91
C ALA A 35 19.79 -27.44 11.11
N THR A 36 20.77 -28.34 10.98
CA THR A 36 21.85 -28.53 11.96
C THR A 36 22.73 -27.29 12.06
N ALA A 37 23.11 -26.68 10.93
CA ALA A 37 23.89 -25.45 10.91
C ALA A 37 23.14 -24.30 11.58
N VAL A 38 21.83 -24.11 11.27
CA VAL A 38 20.98 -23.11 11.95
C VAL A 38 20.95 -23.37 13.46
N SER A 39 20.71 -24.62 13.89
CA SER A 39 20.69 -24.97 15.31
C SER A 39 22.01 -24.67 16.01
N HIS A 40 23.16 -24.90 15.34
CA HIS A 40 24.47 -24.55 15.86
C HIS A 40 24.65 -23.04 16.03
N GLN A 41 24.21 -22.25 15.05
CA GLN A 41 24.26 -20.78 15.12
C GLN A 41 23.39 -20.22 16.26
N ILE A 42 22.21 -20.81 16.50
CA ILE A 42 21.38 -20.42 17.66
C ILE A 42 22.08 -20.74 18.98
N LYS A 43 22.64 -21.92 19.12
CA LYS A 43 23.40 -22.28 20.34
C LYS A 43 24.59 -21.35 20.58
N LEU A 44 25.31 -20.99 19.51
CA LEU A 44 26.42 -20.02 19.60
C LEU A 44 25.89 -18.65 20.07
N LEU A 45 24.79 -18.19 19.51
CA LEU A 45 24.15 -16.93 19.92
C LEU A 45 23.78 -16.92 21.40
N GLU A 46 23.07 -17.97 21.85
CA GLU A 46 22.66 -18.13 23.24
C GLU A 46 23.84 -18.22 24.21
N SER A 47 24.96 -18.89 23.79
CA SER A 47 26.18 -18.94 24.57
C SER A 47 26.85 -17.57 24.74
N VAL A 48 26.84 -16.74 23.70
CA VAL A 48 27.40 -15.36 23.75
C VAL A 48 26.53 -14.44 24.61
N LEU A 49 25.21 -14.58 24.52
CA LEU A 49 24.24 -13.77 25.28
C LEU A 49 24.02 -14.29 26.71
N ALA A 50 24.47 -15.49 27.01
CA ALA A 50 24.24 -16.21 28.27
C ALA A 50 22.76 -16.36 28.65
N CYS A 51 21.86 -16.37 27.65
CA CYS A 51 20.44 -16.57 27.84
C CYS A 51 19.81 -17.27 26.62
N ARG A 52 18.63 -17.88 26.81
CA ARG A 52 17.86 -18.47 25.72
C ARG A 52 17.08 -17.39 25.00
N VAL A 53 17.05 -17.48 23.66
CA VAL A 53 16.27 -16.58 22.80
C VAL A 53 15.12 -17.30 22.11
N CYS A 54 15.16 -18.66 22.08
CA CYS A 54 14.12 -19.50 21.51
C CYS A 54 13.73 -20.64 22.43
N GLU A 55 12.46 -21.02 22.40
CA GLU A 55 11.92 -22.23 23.01
C GLU A 55 11.34 -23.14 21.94
N ARG A 56 11.57 -24.47 22.10
CA ARG A 56 10.99 -25.48 21.20
C ARG A 56 9.77 -26.10 21.85
N SER A 57 8.68 -26.15 21.11
CA SER A 57 7.46 -26.84 21.52
C SER A 57 6.99 -27.81 20.45
N ALA A 58 5.99 -28.62 20.75
CA ALA A 58 5.33 -29.49 19.76
C ALA A 58 4.67 -28.70 18.62
N GLN A 59 4.39 -27.42 18.84
CA GLN A 59 3.74 -26.53 17.88
C GLN A 59 4.74 -25.69 17.04
N GLY A 60 6.06 -25.85 17.28
CA GLY A 60 7.10 -25.13 16.57
C GLY A 60 8.06 -24.38 17.50
N VAL A 61 8.48 -23.19 17.07
CA VAL A 61 9.42 -22.32 17.80
C VAL A 61 8.70 -21.07 18.27
N SER A 62 8.80 -20.82 19.58
CA SER A 62 8.43 -19.54 20.22
C SER A 62 9.67 -18.76 20.62
N LEU A 63 9.56 -17.45 20.70
CA LEU A 63 10.62 -16.59 21.24
C LEU A 63 10.42 -16.43 22.74
N THR A 64 11.54 -16.32 23.47
CA THR A 64 11.54 -15.84 24.85
C THR A 64 11.37 -14.32 24.85
N GLU A 65 11.14 -13.70 26.03
CA GLU A 65 11.10 -12.24 26.15
C GLU A 65 12.38 -11.58 25.62
N THR A 66 13.55 -12.16 25.95
CA THR A 66 14.85 -11.72 25.41
C THR A 66 14.94 -11.95 23.90
N GLY A 67 14.32 -13.02 23.40
CA GLY A 67 14.20 -13.29 21.96
C GLY A 67 13.37 -12.25 21.22
N GLU A 68 12.24 -11.82 21.77
CA GLU A 68 11.42 -10.75 21.15
C GLU A 68 12.18 -9.42 21.08
N ILE A 69 12.90 -9.04 22.16
CA ILE A 69 13.75 -7.84 22.17
C ILE A 69 14.83 -7.93 21.07
N LEU A 70 15.51 -9.08 20.97
CA LEU A 70 16.55 -9.29 19.97
C LEU A 70 15.97 -9.32 18.55
N TYR A 71 14.78 -9.92 18.36
CA TYR A 71 14.14 -9.99 17.06
C TYR A 71 13.78 -8.59 16.54
N ALA A 72 13.18 -7.75 17.35
CA ALA A 72 12.90 -6.36 16.99
C ALA A 72 14.18 -5.58 16.63
N GLY A 73 15.29 -5.84 17.33
CA GLY A 73 16.60 -5.25 17.02
C GLY A 73 17.19 -5.76 15.71
N THR A 74 17.18 -7.08 15.49
CA THR A 74 17.73 -7.70 14.28
C THR A 74 16.91 -7.37 13.05
N GLN A 75 15.59 -7.27 13.18
CA GLN A 75 14.70 -6.86 12.09
C GLN A 75 15.09 -5.47 11.56
N ARG A 76 15.23 -4.48 12.44
CA ARG A 76 15.65 -3.12 12.05
C ARG A 76 17.03 -3.11 11.40
N ALA A 77 17.99 -3.88 11.99
CA ALA A 77 19.36 -3.92 11.48
C ALA A 77 19.46 -4.56 10.10
N PHE A 78 18.80 -5.71 9.87
CA PHE A 78 18.82 -6.39 8.58
C PHE A 78 18.06 -5.61 7.52
N THR A 79 16.92 -5.00 7.85
CA THR A 79 16.22 -4.08 6.94
C THR A 79 17.12 -2.93 6.49
N ALA A 80 17.88 -2.31 7.41
CA ALA A 80 18.81 -1.23 7.06
C ALA A 80 19.96 -1.71 6.14
N LEU A 81 20.46 -2.93 6.34
CA LEU A 81 21.48 -3.53 5.46
C LEU A 81 20.94 -3.84 4.08
N GLU A 82 19.74 -4.44 3.99
CA GLU A 82 19.05 -4.73 2.73
C GLU A 82 18.79 -3.45 1.92
N GLN A 83 18.38 -2.39 2.59
CA GLN A 83 18.19 -1.08 1.99
C GLN A 83 19.49 -0.50 1.45
N SER A 84 20.59 -0.62 2.19
CA SER A 84 21.91 -0.17 1.73
C SER A 84 22.38 -0.93 0.48
N VAL A 85 22.17 -2.25 0.45
CA VAL A 85 22.47 -3.07 -0.73
C VAL A 85 21.58 -2.67 -1.92
N ALA A 86 20.28 -2.45 -1.67
CA ALA A 86 19.35 -1.99 -2.70
C ALA A 86 19.76 -0.62 -3.28
N GLN A 87 20.23 0.32 -2.46
CA GLN A 87 20.77 1.61 -2.91
C GLN A 87 21.99 1.44 -3.82
N ILE A 88 22.94 0.58 -3.46
CA ILE A 88 24.14 0.28 -4.28
C ILE A 88 23.72 -0.32 -5.62
N THR A 89 22.81 -1.29 -5.60
CA THR A 89 22.28 -1.93 -6.82
C THR A 89 21.57 -0.93 -7.71
N ARG A 90 20.78 -0.02 -7.12
CA ARG A 90 20.09 1.05 -7.83
C ARG A 90 21.04 2.02 -8.50
N ALA A 91 22.14 2.40 -7.80
CA ALA A 91 23.16 3.30 -8.35
C ALA A 91 23.86 2.73 -9.61
N GLN A 92 23.82 1.41 -9.80
CA GLN A 92 24.37 0.72 -10.99
C GLN A 92 23.35 0.58 -12.14
N GLN A 93 22.08 0.91 -11.92
CA GLN A 93 21.04 0.84 -12.94
C GLN A 93 20.89 2.19 -13.65
N PRO A 94 20.36 2.21 -14.91
CA PRO A 94 20.01 3.47 -15.56
C PRO A 94 19.14 4.36 -14.66
N PRO A 95 19.35 5.68 -14.67
CA PRO A 95 18.58 6.58 -13.84
C PRO A 95 17.08 6.44 -14.18
N ALA A 96 16.27 6.20 -13.16
CA ALA A 96 14.82 6.12 -13.30
C ALA A 96 14.17 6.71 -12.07
N LEU A 97 13.05 7.40 -12.25
CA LEU A 97 12.26 7.96 -11.19
C LEU A 97 11.38 6.87 -10.56
N THR A 98 11.65 6.54 -9.31
CA THR A 98 10.90 5.50 -8.58
C THR A 98 9.72 6.12 -7.85
N VAL A 99 8.52 5.73 -8.26
CA VAL A 99 7.24 6.20 -7.70
C VAL A 99 6.54 5.05 -6.99
N THR A 100 6.10 5.27 -5.76
CA THR A 100 5.22 4.35 -5.05
C THR A 100 3.84 4.94 -4.88
N THR A 101 2.82 4.12 -5.04
CA THR A 101 1.43 4.54 -4.86
C THR A 101 0.56 3.35 -4.42
N THR A 102 -0.74 3.58 -4.22
CA THR A 102 -1.70 2.51 -3.98
C THR A 102 -1.99 1.74 -5.28
N SER A 103 -2.34 0.46 -5.16
CA SER A 103 -2.71 -0.38 -6.31
C SER A 103 -3.84 0.24 -7.12
N ASN A 104 -4.87 0.75 -6.44
CA ASN A 104 -6.04 1.36 -7.07
C ASN A 104 -5.67 2.59 -7.90
N PHE A 105 -4.88 3.51 -7.34
CA PHE A 105 -4.45 4.70 -8.06
C PHE A 105 -3.58 4.34 -9.27
N LEU A 106 -2.64 3.39 -9.10
CA LEU A 106 -1.82 2.92 -10.20
C LEU A 106 -2.67 2.35 -11.32
N THR A 107 -3.58 1.41 -11.00
CA THR A 107 -4.37 0.68 -11.99
C THR A 107 -5.37 1.57 -12.73
N HIS A 108 -6.12 2.37 -11.99
CA HIS A 108 -7.29 3.07 -12.55
C HIS A 108 -6.97 4.48 -13.04
N TRP A 109 -5.93 5.12 -12.48
CA TRP A 109 -5.64 6.49 -12.86
C TRP A 109 -4.30 6.65 -13.57
N LEU A 110 -3.21 6.08 -13.06
CA LEU A 110 -1.87 6.36 -13.57
C LEU A 110 -1.56 5.55 -14.83
N VAL A 111 -1.80 4.22 -14.82
CA VAL A 111 -1.48 3.34 -15.95
C VAL A 111 -2.15 3.78 -17.25
N PRO A 112 -3.43 4.18 -17.29
CA PRO A 112 -4.04 4.66 -18.53
C PRO A 112 -3.39 5.90 -19.15
N ARG A 113 -2.60 6.64 -18.37
CA ARG A 113 -1.96 7.92 -18.76
C ARG A 113 -0.45 7.82 -18.95
N LEU A 114 0.16 6.63 -18.75
CA LEU A 114 1.61 6.47 -18.86
C LEU A 114 2.15 6.72 -20.27
N ALA A 115 1.37 6.41 -21.31
CA ALA A 115 1.76 6.67 -22.67
C ALA A 115 1.91 8.17 -22.94
N ASP A 116 1.01 8.98 -22.43
CA ASP A 116 1.05 10.44 -22.54
C ASP A 116 2.24 11.02 -21.77
N PHE A 117 2.51 10.50 -20.56
CA PHE A 117 3.69 10.88 -19.81
C PHE A 117 4.99 10.59 -20.57
N LYS A 118 5.11 9.37 -21.11
CA LYS A 118 6.33 8.97 -21.85
C LYS A 118 6.50 9.72 -23.17
N ALA A 119 5.42 10.12 -23.81
CA ALA A 119 5.45 10.96 -25.01
C ALA A 119 5.94 12.38 -24.69
N GLU A 120 5.51 12.97 -23.58
CA GLU A 120 5.91 14.31 -23.14
C GLU A 120 7.33 14.32 -22.55
N PHE A 121 7.72 13.28 -21.81
CA PHE A 121 9.01 13.17 -21.13
C PHE A 121 9.77 11.89 -21.51
N PRO A 122 10.23 11.78 -22.77
CA PRO A 122 10.87 10.54 -23.27
C PRO A 122 12.16 10.16 -22.53
N ALA A 123 12.82 11.14 -21.91
CA ALA A 123 14.06 10.94 -21.16
C ALA A 123 13.84 10.45 -19.71
N ILE A 124 12.60 10.48 -19.20
CA ILE A 124 12.29 10.05 -17.82
C ILE A 124 11.76 8.62 -17.87
N ASP A 125 12.52 7.71 -17.25
CA ASP A 125 12.05 6.35 -17.02
C ASP A 125 11.39 6.26 -15.65
N LEU A 126 10.22 5.62 -15.56
CA LEU A 126 9.49 5.40 -14.33
C LEU A 126 9.64 3.97 -13.85
N ARG A 127 9.86 3.81 -12.54
CA ARG A 127 9.71 2.55 -11.82
C ARG A 127 8.54 2.68 -10.88
N LEU A 128 7.50 1.91 -11.12
CA LEU A 128 6.24 2.00 -10.41
C LEU A 128 6.10 0.84 -9.43
N HIS A 129 5.87 1.15 -8.17
CA HIS A 129 5.65 0.18 -7.10
C HIS A 129 4.34 0.45 -6.39
N THR A 130 3.67 -0.60 -5.95
CA THR A 130 2.47 -0.48 -5.12
C THR A 130 2.80 -0.81 -3.67
N SER A 131 2.41 0.07 -2.76
CA SER A 131 2.46 -0.16 -1.32
C SER A 131 1.45 0.73 -0.63
N VAL A 132 0.82 0.22 0.41
CA VAL A 132 -0.01 1.01 1.34
C VAL A 132 0.75 1.41 2.60
N GLU A 133 1.94 0.85 2.79
CA GLU A 133 2.78 1.11 3.95
C GLU A 133 3.41 2.51 3.88
N ARG A 134 3.73 3.05 5.05
CA ARG A 134 4.53 4.26 5.15
C ARG A 134 5.93 3.98 4.63
N VAL A 135 6.32 4.71 3.58
CA VAL A 135 7.66 4.59 2.98
C VAL A 135 8.53 5.70 3.53
N ASP A 136 9.69 5.31 4.03
CA ASP A 136 10.74 6.26 4.43
C ASP A 136 11.46 6.77 3.17
N LEU A 137 11.06 7.94 2.70
CA LEU A 137 11.64 8.60 1.52
C LEU A 137 13.09 9.05 1.75
N SER A 138 13.53 9.19 3.02
CA SER A 138 14.92 9.57 3.32
C SER A 138 15.93 8.49 2.94
N GLN A 139 15.50 7.23 2.85
CA GLN A 139 16.34 6.10 2.46
C GLN A 139 16.62 6.02 0.96
N ARG A 140 16.05 6.92 0.16
CA ARG A 140 16.26 7.03 -1.30
C ARG A 140 15.97 5.73 -2.08
N THR A 141 15.21 4.80 -1.53
CA THR A 141 14.71 3.61 -2.25
C THR A 141 13.54 3.96 -3.16
N VAL A 142 12.82 5.01 -2.82
CA VAL A 142 11.70 5.62 -3.54
C VAL A 142 11.95 7.12 -3.63
N ASP A 143 11.69 7.73 -4.79
CA ASP A 143 11.85 9.18 -4.99
C ASP A 143 10.56 9.94 -4.67
N VAL A 144 9.41 9.36 -5.03
CA VAL A 144 8.09 9.97 -4.91
C VAL A 144 7.11 8.96 -4.35
N ALA A 145 6.31 9.38 -3.36
CA ALA A 145 5.15 8.64 -2.91
C ALA A 145 3.86 9.40 -3.26
N ILE A 146 2.89 8.74 -3.91
CA ILE A 146 1.54 9.27 -4.07
C ILE A 146 0.67 8.53 -3.07
N ARG A 147 0.03 9.28 -2.16
CA ARG A 147 -0.72 8.71 -1.04
C ARG A 147 -2.09 9.36 -0.90
N TYR A 148 -3.04 8.54 -0.47
CA TYR A 148 -4.40 8.95 -0.13
C TYR A 148 -4.50 9.18 1.38
N ARG A 149 -4.72 10.44 1.81
CA ARG A 149 -4.67 10.84 3.22
C ARG A 149 -5.58 12.05 3.49
N GLU A 150 -6.02 12.20 4.73
CA GLU A 150 -6.77 13.37 5.16
C GLU A 150 -5.90 14.63 5.23
N THR A 151 -4.70 14.47 5.77
CA THR A 151 -3.76 15.57 6.00
C THR A 151 -2.38 15.23 5.46
N PRO A 152 -1.60 16.24 5.01
CA PRO A 152 -0.22 16.04 4.59
C PRO A 152 0.67 15.58 5.75
N GLU A 153 1.78 14.92 5.44
CA GLU A 153 2.84 14.61 6.42
C GLU A 153 3.71 15.85 6.67
N SER A 154 3.91 16.19 7.95
CA SER A 154 4.61 17.43 8.35
C SER A 154 6.11 17.39 8.08
N ASP A 155 6.70 16.21 7.97
CA ASP A 155 8.14 15.96 7.77
C ASP A 155 8.51 15.76 6.29
N LEU A 156 7.55 15.94 5.36
CA LEU A 156 7.74 15.77 3.94
C LEU A 156 7.25 16.98 3.15
N HIS A 157 7.83 17.18 1.96
CA HIS A 157 7.30 18.10 0.98
C HIS A 157 6.06 17.48 0.32
N CYS A 158 4.88 17.99 0.65
CA CYS A 158 3.60 17.47 0.21
C CYS A 158 2.94 18.44 -0.78
N THR A 159 2.59 17.96 -1.97
CA THR A 159 1.77 18.67 -2.95
C THR A 159 0.39 18.03 -3.00
N LEU A 160 -0.66 18.81 -2.75
CA LEU A 160 -2.04 18.36 -2.97
C LEU A 160 -2.27 18.17 -4.47
N LEU A 161 -2.63 16.93 -4.86
CA LEU A 161 -2.94 16.59 -6.24
C LEU A 161 -4.45 16.67 -6.52
N HIS A 162 -5.26 16.14 -5.60
CA HIS A 162 -6.72 16.03 -5.80
C HIS A 162 -7.45 15.85 -4.47
N GLU A 163 -8.58 16.53 -4.33
CA GLU A 163 -9.57 16.32 -3.26
C GLU A 163 -10.63 15.36 -3.78
N ASP A 164 -10.66 14.14 -3.24
CA ASP A 164 -11.51 13.08 -3.78
C ASP A 164 -12.93 13.11 -3.21
N ARG A 165 -13.84 12.55 -3.97
CA ARG A 165 -15.23 12.32 -3.59
C ARG A 165 -15.65 10.91 -3.99
N PHE A 166 -16.53 10.32 -3.20
CA PHE A 166 -17.05 8.99 -3.45
C PHE A 166 -18.48 9.05 -3.94
N ILE A 167 -18.75 8.34 -5.03
CA ILE A 167 -20.05 8.25 -5.67
C ILE A 167 -20.46 6.78 -5.80
N VAL A 168 -21.76 6.53 -5.89
CA VAL A 168 -22.28 5.22 -6.28
C VAL A 168 -22.05 5.02 -7.76
N VAL A 169 -21.40 3.91 -8.12
CA VAL A 169 -21.21 3.52 -9.52
C VAL A 169 -21.74 2.11 -9.78
N ALA A 170 -22.25 1.90 -10.98
CA ALA A 170 -22.85 0.66 -11.42
C ALA A 170 -22.73 0.50 -12.94
N SER A 171 -22.84 -0.75 -13.42
CA SER A 171 -23.06 -0.98 -14.85
C SER A 171 -24.37 -0.33 -15.31
N PRO A 172 -24.40 0.35 -16.46
CA PRO A 172 -25.65 0.87 -17.03
C PRO A 172 -26.72 -0.19 -17.24
N ALA A 173 -26.31 -1.45 -17.42
CA ALA A 173 -27.22 -2.58 -17.60
C ALA A 173 -28.15 -2.85 -16.40
N LEU A 174 -27.78 -2.36 -15.19
CA LEU A 174 -28.63 -2.47 -14.00
C LEU A 174 -29.82 -1.50 -14.01
N ALA A 175 -29.82 -0.51 -14.92
CA ALA A 175 -30.92 0.45 -15.14
C ALA A 175 -31.45 1.09 -13.84
N LEU A 176 -30.53 1.53 -12.99
CA LEU A 176 -30.85 2.18 -11.70
C LEU A 176 -31.30 3.62 -11.99
N ALA A 177 -32.54 3.95 -11.69
CA ALA A 177 -33.10 5.28 -11.90
C ALA A 177 -33.43 6.00 -10.57
N ARG A 178 -33.73 5.26 -9.54
CA ARG A 178 -34.15 5.77 -8.23
C ARG A 178 -33.32 5.17 -7.11
N ILE A 179 -33.20 5.87 -6.00
CA ILE A 179 -32.43 5.43 -4.83
C ILE A 179 -32.97 4.11 -4.27
N GLU A 180 -34.30 3.90 -4.33
CA GLU A 180 -34.95 2.69 -3.89
C GLU A 180 -34.51 1.45 -4.68
N ASP A 181 -34.00 1.63 -5.90
CA ASP A 181 -33.49 0.55 -6.74
C ASP A 181 -32.29 -0.16 -6.12
N LEU A 182 -31.58 0.50 -5.16
CA LEU A 182 -30.50 -0.12 -4.40
C LEU A 182 -30.97 -1.32 -3.56
N GLN A 183 -32.25 -1.41 -3.23
CA GLN A 183 -32.79 -2.55 -2.46
C GLN A 183 -32.81 -3.87 -3.25
N ARG A 184 -32.73 -3.80 -4.58
CA ARG A 184 -32.80 -4.96 -5.48
C ARG A 184 -31.46 -5.41 -6.05
N VAL A 185 -30.37 -4.72 -5.71
CA VAL A 185 -29.02 -5.01 -6.22
C VAL A 185 -28.05 -5.33 -5.08
N THR A 186 -27.01 -6.06 -5.41
CA THR A 186 -25.95 -6.39 -4.44
C THR A 186 -25.10 -5.16 -4.14
N LEU A 187 -24.94 -4.84 -2.87
CA LEU A 187 -24.05 -3.78 -2.43
C LEU A 187 -22.62 -4.34 -2.26
N PHE A 188 -21.63 -3.66 -2.81
CA PHE A 188 -20.24 -4.02 -2.62
C PHE A 188 -19.60 -3.14 -1.56
N HIS A 189 -19.00 -3.80 -0.55
CA HIS A 189 -18.26 -3.18 0.53
C HIS A 189 -16.76 -3.27 0.22
N VAL A 190 -16.01 -2.23 0.54
CA VAL A 190 -14.55 -2.24 0.47
C VAL A 190 -14.01 -2.13 1.88
N ALA A 191 -13.38 -3.22 2.35
CA ALA A 191 -12.76 -3.29 3.66
C ALA A 191 -11.48 -2.42 3.71
N HIS A 192 -11.09 -2.02 4.91
CA HIS A 192 -9.80 -1.38 5.20
C HIS A 192 -9.50 -0.07 4.44
N ARG A 193 -10.52 0.63 3.96
CA ARG A 193 -10.30 2.01 3.55
C ARG A 193 -9.83 2.80 4.76
N GLN A 194 -8.59 3.28 4.72
CA GLN A 194 -8.08 4.24 5.69
C GLN A 194 -8.70 5.61 5.39
N VAL A 195 -9.88 5.84 5.91
CA VAL A 195 -10.69 7.03 5.62
C VAL A 195 -11.35 7.53 6.91
N PRO A 196 -11.65 8.84 6.98
CA PRO A 196 -12.23 9.53 8.14
C PRO A 196 -13.49 8.86 8.70
N ALA A 197 -13.92 9.36 9.85
CA ALA A 197 -15.18 8.96 10.48
C ALA A 197 -16.41 9.07 9.57
N ASP A 198 -16.35 9.94 8.54
CA ASP A 198 -17.34 10.07 7.47
C ASP A 198 -17.04 9.21 6.24
N SER A 199 -16.30 8.13 6.44
CA SER A 199 -15.88 7.15 5.45
C SER A 199 -16.97 6.85 4.40
N PRO A 200 -16.59 6.59 3.12
CA PRO A 200 -17.52 6.23 2.06
C PRO A 200 -18.06 4.80 2.23
N THR A 201 -18.83 4.58 3.28
CA THR A 201 -19.53 3.33 3.59
C THR A 201 -21.00 3.42 3.19
N TRP A 202 -21.62 2.25 2.95
CA TRP A 202 -23.06 2.21 2.69
C TRP A 202 -23.87 2.67 3.89
N GLU A 203 -23.39 2.49 5.13
CA GLU A 203 -24.03 3.02 6.32
C GLU A 203 -24.09 4.56 6.32
N ASN A 204 -22.94 5.22 6.03
CA ASN A 204 -22.87 6.67 5.93
C ASN A 204 -23.70 7.20 4.75
N TRP A 205 -23.69 6.46 3.63
CA TRP A 205 -24.49 6.83 2.45
C TRP A 205 -25.99 6.74 2.74
N ARG A 206 -26.45 5.62 3.35
CA ARG A 206 -27.86 5.45 3.77
C ARG A 206 -28.28 6.55 4.74
N ARG A 207 -27.50 6.81 5.78
CA ARG A 207 -27.80 7.84 6.77
C ARG A 207 -28.01 9.22 6.16
N ARG A 208 -27.28 9.53 5.07
CA ARG A 208 -27.28 10.85 4.44
C ARG A 208 -28.28 10.99 3.29
N TYR A 209 -28.46 9.93 2.53
CA TYR A 209 -29.19 10.00 1.26
C TYR A 209 -30.15 8.83 1.03
N GLY A 210 -29.98 7.72 1.72
CA GLY A 210 -30.60 6.45 1.37
C GLY A 210 -32.01 6.29 1.89
N PRO A 211 -32.76 5.33 1.32
CA PRO A 211 -34.03 4.94 1.89
C PRO A 211 -33.80 4.23 3.22
N GLU A 212 -34.70 4.47 4.21
CA GLU A 212 -34.59 3.87 5.55
C GLU A 212 -34.55 2.32 5.53
N GLY A 213 -35.19 1.70 4.57
CA GLY A 213 -35.25 0.23 4.41
C GLY A 213 -34.03 -0.41 3.70
N LEU A 214 -33.00 0.35 3.34
CA LEU A 214 -31.81 -0.21 2.67
C LEU A 214 -31.01 -1.09 3.66
N ASN A 215 -30.91 -2.38 3.36
CA ASN A 215 -30.05 -3.30 4.13
C ASN A 215 -28.59 -3.12 3.74
N VAL A 216 -27.87 -2.34 4.53
CA VAL A 216 -26.44 -2.04 4.32
C VAL A 216 -25.48 -3.06 4.90
N GLU A 217 -25.98 -4.06 5.64
CA GLU A 217 -25.16 -5.14 6.19
C GLU A 217 -24.97 -6.28 5.18
N ALA A 218 -25.89 -6.41 4.21
CA ALA A 218 -25.84 -7.45 3.20
C ALA A 218 -24.98 -7.02 2.00
N GLY A 219 -24.40 -8.01 1.33
CA GLY A 219 -23.62 -7.79 0.11
C GLY A 219 -22.30 -8.56 0.07
N LEU A 220 -21.40 -8.12 -0.79
CA LEU A 220 -20.06 -8.72 -0.93
C LEU A 220 -19.00 -7.75 -0.42
N THR A 221 -18.04 -8.26 0.33
CA THR A 221 -16.91 -7.47 0.86
C THR A 221 -15.65 -7.79 0.07
N PHE A 222 -14.99 -6.74 -0.44
CA PHE A 222 -13.71 -6.81 -1.13
C PHE A 222 -12.62 -6.15 -0.28
N SER A 223 -11.43 -6.71 -0.29
CA SER A 223 -10.26 -6.12 0.37
C SER A 223 -9.62 -4.99 -0.46
N ASP A 224 -9.96 -4.89 -1.75
CA ASP A 224 -9.42 -3.92 -2.70
C ASP A 224 -10.54 -3.33 -3.57
N GLU A 225 -10.56 -2.02 -3.73
CA GLU A 225 -11.54 -1.28 -4.53
C GLU A 225 -11.50 -1.67 -6.01
N THR A 226 -10.34 -2.05 -6.53
CA THR A 226 -10.18 -2.52 -7.91
C THR A 226 -11.09 -3.69 -8.19
N HIS A 227 -11.17 -4.65 -7.28
CA HIS A 227 -12.02 -5.83 -7.45
C HIS A 227 -13.51 -5.48 -7.37
N ALA A 228 -13.87 -4.56 -6.46
CA ALA A 228 -15.25 -4.07 -6.36
C ALA A 228 -15.68 -3.32 -7.64
N LEU A 229 -14.80 -2.49 -8.21
CA LEU A 229 -15.04 -1.82 -9.50
C LEU A 229 -15.19 -2.83 -10.65
N GLN A 230 -14.35 -3.88 -10.70
CA GLN A 230 -14.49 -4.93 -11.72
C GLN A 230 -15.81 -5.70 -11.59
N ALA A 231 -16.26 -5.99 -10.37
CA ALA A 231 -17.55 -6.62 -10.14
C ALA A 231 -18.72 -5.70 -10.58
N ALA A 232 -18.59 -4.39 -10.36
CA ALA A 232 -19.57 -3.40 -10.84
C ALA A 232 -19.58 -3.30 -12.37
N VAL A 233 -18.41 -3.33 -13.02
CA VAL A 233 -18.29 -3.39 -14.49
C VAL A 233 -18.97 -4.64 -15.04
N ALA A 234 -18.82 -5.77 -14.37
CA ALA A 234 -19.51 -7.03 -14.74
C ALA A 234 -21.02 -7.02 -14.47
N GLY A 235 -21.59 -5.92 -13.97
CA GLY A 235 -23.03 -5.79 -13.70
C GLY A 235 -23.53 -6.62 -12.51
N GLN A 236 -22.65 -7.06 -11.62
CA GLN A 236 -23.03 -7.94 -10.50
C GLN A 236 -23.56 -7.18 -9.28
N GLY A 237 -23.48 -5.85 -9.29
CA GLY A 237 -23.95 -5.00 -8.20
C GLY A 237 -23.40 -3.59 -8.30
N VAL A 238 -23.40 -2.89 -7.17
CA VAL A 238 -23.03 -1.47 -7.06
C VAL A 238 -21.95 -1.26 -6.00
N VAL A 239 -21.10 -0.26 -6.21
CA VAL A 239 -20.05 0.12 -5.25
C VAL A 239 -20.05 1.62 -5.04
N ILE A 240 -19.73 2.05 -3.82
CA ILE A 240 -19.34 3.42 -3.55
C ILE A 240 -17.84 3.51 -3.87
N ALA A 241 -17.47 4.24 -4.92
CA ALA A 241 -16.10 4.30 -5.42
C ALA A 241 -15.59 5.74 -5.52
N SER A 242 -14.27 5.89 -5.49
CA SER A 242 -13.59 7.14 -5.79
C SER A 242 -13.99 7.64 -7.17
N ARG A 243 -14.48 8.90 -7.23
CA ARG A 243 -14.84 9.52 -8.50
C ARG A 243 -13.64 9.68 -9.43
N LEU A 244 -12.48 9.97 -8.84
CA LEU A 244 -11.21 10.06 -9.57
C LEU A 244 -10.87 8.73 -10.24
N LEU A 245 -10.93 7.62 -9.48
CA LEU A 245 -10.57 6.31 -9.98
C LEU A 245 -11.61 5.71 -10.95
N ALA A 246 -12.87 6.05 -10.78
CA ALA A 246 -13.93 5.61 -11.69
C ALA A 246 -14.04 6.47 -12.97
N ARG A 247 -13.33 7.61 -13.06
CA ARG A 247 -13.46 8.61 -14.11
C ARG A 247 -13.46 8.01 -15.52
N ASP A 248 -12.43 7.26 -15.86
CA ASP A 248 -12.25 6.74 -17.22
C ASP A 248 -13.34 5.72 -17.60
N LEU A 249 -13.82 4.94 -16.62
CA LEU A 249 -14.94 4.01 -16.81
C LEU A 249 -16.26 4.73 -17.01
N LEU A 250 -16.46 5.85 -16.31
CA LEU A 250 -17.63 6.72 -16.46
C LEU A 250 -17.63 7.42 -17.83
N GLN A 251 -16.49 8.01 -18.22
CA GLN A 251 -16.36 8.70 -19.51
C GLN A 251 -16.56 7.77 -20.70
N ARG A 252 -16.16 6.51 -20.58
CA ARG A 252 -16.35 5.48 -21.62
C ARG A 252 -17.75 4.84 -21.57
N GLY A 253 -18.60 5.21 -20.62
CA GLY A 253 -19.92 4.62 -20.45
C GLY A 253 -19.91 3.15 -19.99
N VAL A 254 -18.77 2.64 -19.52
CA VAL A 254 -18.64 1.26 -18.95
C VAL A 254 -19.32 1.21 -17.59
N LEU A 255 -19.17 2.26 -16.79
CA LEU A 255 -19.92 2.50 -15.57
C LEU A 255 -20.77 3.77 -15.72
N ALA A 256 -21.81 3.85 -14.92
CA ALA A 256 -22.62 5.04 -14.73
C ALA A 256 -22.65 5.41 -13.25
N ALA A 257 -22.80 6.70 -12.95
CA ALA A 257 -23.15 7.21 -11.64
C ALA A 257 -24.66 7.50 -11.64
N PRO A 258 -25.48 6.55 -11.15
CA PRO A 258 -26.95 6.67 -11.28
C PRO A 258 -27.53 7.79 -10.39
N PHE A 259 -26.74 8.27 -9.42
CA PHE A 259 -27.17 9.30 -8.48
C PHE A 259 -26.13 10.42 -8.42
N GLU A 260 -26.61 11.67 -8.25
CA GLU A 260 -25.73 12.86 -8.15
C GLU A 260 -25.03 12.99 -6.78
N MET A 261 -25.46 12.22 -5.78
CA MET A 261 -24.98 12.32 -4.42
C MET A 261 -23.55 11.79 -4.29
N ALA A 262 -22.74 12.50 -3.51
CA ALA A 262 -21.37 12.16 -3.24
C ALA A 262 -21.05 12.26 -1.73
N LEU A 263 -20.28 11.31 -1.25
CA LEU A 263 -19.67 11.37 0.08
C LEU A 263 -18.28 12.03 0.00
N PRO A 264 -17.84 12.73 1.05
CA PRO A 264 -16.48 13.25 1.10
C PRO A 264 -15.48 12.11 1.10
N GLY A 265 -14.31 12.36 0.50
CA GLY A 265 -13.14 11.52 0.56
C GLY A 265 -11.98 12.24 1.23
N ALA A 266 -10.85 11.57 1.33
CA ALA A 266 -9.58 12.21 1.65
C ALA A 266 -8.91 12.74 0.37
N ASN A 267 -7.63 13.07 0.47
CA ASN A 267 -6.91 13.77 -0.57
C ASN A 267 -5.77 12.90 -1.12
N TYR A 268 -5.47 13.04 -2.40
CA TYR A 268 -4.26 12.52 -2.99
C TYR A 268 -3.14 13.55 -2.86
N TYR A 269 -2.03 13.13 -2.25
CA TYR A 269 -0.81 13.94 -2.13
C TYR A 269 0.34 13.29 -2.87
N LEU A 270 1.13 14.10 -3.58
CA LEU A 270 2.48 13.75 -3.98
C LEU A 270 3.41 14.16 -2.87
N MET A 271 4.26 13.25 -2.41
CA MET A 271 5.13 13.41 -1.27
C MET A 271 6.56 13.10 -1.66
N THR A 272 7.48 13.99 -1.28
CA THR A 272 8.92 13.86 -1.51
C THR A 272 9.67 14.37 -0.27
N THR A 273 10.99 14.19 -0.23
CA THR A 273 11.81 14.95 0.72
C THR A 273 12.02 16.39 0.22
N GLU A 274 12.31 17.34 1.10
CA GLU A 274 12.66 18.72 0.71
C GLU A 274 13.84 18.75 -0.29
N GLU A 275 14.83 17.87 -0.08
CA GLU A 275 16.01 17.77 -0.94
C GLU A 275 15.66 17.36 -2.37
N THR A 276 14.74 16.39 -2.53
CA THR A 276 14.40 15.84 -3.84
C THR A 276 13.29 16.60 -4.55
N ALA A 277 12.52 17.42 -3.84
CA ALA A 277 11.39 18.19 -4.38
C ALA A 277 11.77 19.13 -5.55
N GLN A 278 13.05 19.55 -5.61
CA GLN A 278 13.57 20.45 -6.64
C GLN A 278 14.24 19.72 -7.81
N ARG A 279 14.25 18.40 -7.83
CA ARG A 279 14.79 17.63 -8.97
C ARG A 279 13.90 17.85 -10.21
N PRO A 280 14.51 18.09 -11.39
CA PRO A 280 13.76 18.40 -12.64
C PRO A 280 12.77 17.30 -13.02
N ASP A 281 13.13 16.02 -12.84
CA ASP A 281 12.26 14.88 -13.14
C ASP A 281 11.07 14.78 -12.21
N ILE A 282 11.24 15.15 -10.92
CA ILE A 282 10.16 15.19 -9.93
C ILE A 282 9.23 16.39 -10.20
N ILE A 283 9.79 17.55 -10.54
CA ILE A 283 9.02 18.72 -10.93
C ILE A 283 8.16 18.39 -12.16
N ALA A 284 8.77 17.78 -13.20
CA ALA A 284 8.07 17.38 -14.41
C ALA A 284 6.90 16.43 -14.10
N LEU A 285 7.13 15.39 -13.28
CA LEU A 285 6.07 14.46 -12.88
C LEU A 285 4.95 15.17 -12.11
N ARG A 286 5.31 16.01 -11.13
CA ARG A 286 4.35 16.74 -10.31
C ARG A 286 3.45 17.65 -11.15
N GLU A 287 4.03 18.45 -12.03
CA GLU A 287 3.28 19.36 -12.89
C GLU A 287 2.41 18.61 -13.89
N TRP A 288 2.91 17.52 -14.43
CA TRP A 288 2.12 16.67 -15.31
C TRP A 288 0.91 16.06 -14.58
N LEU A 289 1.11 15.52 -13.36
CA LEU A 289 0.02 14.98 -12.53
C LEU A 289 -1.05 16.05 -12.26
N LEU A 290 -0.64 17.26 -11.86
CA LEU A 290 -1.56 18.36 -11.60
C LEU A 290 -2.37 18.74 -12.84
N ARG A 291 -1.74 18.84 -14.01
CA ARG A 291 -2.44 19.12 -15.27
C ARG A 291 -3.43 18.01 -15.63
N GLN A 292 -3.04 16.75 -15.52
CA GLN A 292 -3.92 15.62 -15.83
C GLN A 292 -5.11 15.52 -14.87
N MET A 293 -4.95 15.94 -13.62
CA MET A 293 -6.05 15.95 -12.65
C MET A 293 -6.98 17.13 -12.83
N ALA A 294 -6.46 18.28 -13.25
CA ALA A 294 -7.26 19.48 -13.55
C ALA A 294 -8.08 19.35 -14.85
N ALA A 295 -7.63 18.56 -15.80
CA ALA A 295 -8.27 18.38 -17.12
C ALA A 295 -9.52 17.48 -17.08
N GLY A 296 -9.99 17.07 -15.94
CA GLY A 296 -11.18 16.22 -15.77
C GLY A 296 -11.99 16.55 -14.55
#